data_03a4c788360e9d71b657bcf52b84ec6e
#
_entry.id   03a4c788360e9d71b657bcf52b84ec6e
#
_cell.length_a   1.000
_cell.length_b   1.000
_cell.length_c   1.000
_cell.angle_alpha   90.00
_cell.angle_beta   90.00
_cell.angle_gamma   90.00
#
_symmetry.space_group_name_H-M   'P 1'
#
loop_
_entity.id
_entity.type
_entity.pdbx_description
1 polymer ?
#
loop_
_entity_poly.entity_id
_entity_poly.type
_entity_poly.pdbx_seq_one_letter_code
_entity_poly.pdbx_strand_id
1 'polypeptide(L)'
;MKSTLIPTDNKWEVVVFTLGNEAFAINVNKTREILRWTGCRPVPKTSPAFVGITTVRGVALPLVDLRLFLGIESPLPLEETKVMVVEFNDVRLGFLVDAVERIHSVSANDLDSSLTGICLGPWVLYVMKRDSRNILLLDYEAIVQATSPSVADQMLDENLLESYREKLEGDVSRFRILVADDSPLLRQQLQDVLARSGFEHVHCALDGVEAYELLMDEGQRFDLLITDIEMPRLDGLSLIELLRKEPRTQSLPVILYSSIMVQGLLNRADSL
;
A
#
# COMPACT_ATOMS: atom_id res chain seq x y z
N MET A 1 14.56 -19.70 -21.81
CA MET A 1 15.62 -18.70 -21.76
C MET A 1 15.16 -17.48 -22.53
N LYS A 2 14.62 -16.51 -21.85
CA LYS A 2 14.56 -15.08 -22.25
C LYS A 2 14.26 -14.31 -20.98
N SER A 3 15.32 -14.02 -20.22
CA SER A 3 15.30 -13.00 -19.19
C SER A 3 15.13 -11.67 -19.93
N THR A 4 13.93 -11.18 -19.98
CA THR A 4 13.57 -10.01 -20.79
C THR A 4 13.42 -8.82 -19.87
N LEU A 5 14.35 -7.88 -19.97
CA LEU A 5 14.19 -6.42 -19.98
C LEU A 5 13.10 -5.80 -19.05
N ILE A 6 12.87 -6.37 -17.88
CA ILE A 6 12.22 -5.60 -16.82
C ILE A 6 13.28 -4.60 -16.33
N PRO A 7 13.05 -3.30 -16.42
CA PRO A 7 13.99 -2.33 -15.90
C PRO A 7 14.16 -2.57 -14.40
N THR A 8 15.27 -3.14 -13.99
CA THR A 8 15.62 -3.40 -12.57
C THR A 8 15.99 -2.13 -11.82
N ASP A 9 15.82 -0.98 -12.44
CA ASP A 9 16.26 0.32 -11.93
C ASP A 9 15.13 1.17 -11.30
N ASN A 10 13.95 0.62 -11.10
CA ASN A 10 12.90 1.34 -10.39
C ASN A 10 13.26 1.41 -8.91
N LYS A 11 13.84 2.55 -8.53
CA LYS A 11 14.21 2.88 -7.16
C LYS A 11 13.06 3.66 -6.53
N TRP A 12 12.63 3.20 -5.40
CA TRP A 12 11.68 3.90 -4.55
C TRP A 12 12.33 4.24 -3.21
N GLU A 13 11.75 5.16 -2.47
CA GLU A 13 12.34 5.66 -1.26
C GLU A 13 11.51 5.27 -0.04
N VAL A 14 12.18 4.85 1.01
CA VAL A 14 11.57 4.51 2.28
C VAL A 14 12.15 5.35 3.41
N VAL A 15 11.31 5.73 4.34
CA VAL A 15 11.72 6.31 5.64
C VAL A 15 11.96 5.16 6.59
N VAL A 16 13.20 5.06 7.11
CA VAL A 16 13.54 4.08 8.13
C VAL A 16 13.38 4.70 9.52
N PHE A 17 12.78 3.94 10.42
CA PHE A 17 12.56 4.33 11.81
C PHE A 17 12.71 3.13 12.74
N THR A 18 12.80 3.37 14.03
CA THR A 18 12.97 2.33 15.06
C THR A 18 11.82 2.29 16.04
N LEU A 19 11.50 1.09 16.49
CA LEU A 19 10.61 0.80 17.62
C LEU A 19 11.37 -0.19 18.54
N GLY A 20 11.74 0.22 19.74
CA GLY A 20 12.64 -0.54 20.58
C GLY A 20 13.99 -0.78 19.88
N ASN A 21 14.35 -2.04 19.74
CA ASN A 21 15.59 -2.45 19.06
C ASN A 21 15.38 -2.85 17.59
N GLU A 22 14.16 -2.79 17.11
CA GLU A 22 13.80 -3.25 15.75
C GLU A 22 13.71 -2.08 14.77
N ALA A 23 14.10 -2.34 13.52
CA ALA A 23 14.07 -1.36 12.45
C ALA A 23 12.90 -1.63 11.49
N PHE A 24 12.18 -0.58 11.19
CA PHE A 24 11.01 -0.58 10.30
C PHE A 24 11.17 0.45 9.21
N ALA A 25 10.39 0.31 8.16
CA ALA A 25 10.33 1.29 7.09
C ALA A 25 8.89 1.47 6.59
N ILE A 26 8.63 2.64 6.04
CA ILE A 26 7.43 2.92 5.23
C ILE A 26 7.83 3.71 3.99
N ASN A 27 6.98 3.70 2.96
CA ASN A 27 7.20 4.47 1.75
C ASN A 27 7.25 5.97 2.06
N VAL A 28 8.25 6.69 1.51
CA VAL A 28 8.42 8.14 1.67
C VAL A 28 7.20 8.91 1.17
N ASN A 29 6.62 8.50 0.05
CA ASN A 29 5.49 9.22 -0.57
C ASN A 29 4.27 9.31 0.35
N LYS A 30 4.15 8.36 1.28
CA LYS A 30 3.07 8.30 2.27
C LYS A 30 3.38 9.14 3.52
N THR A 31 4.63 9.60 3.69
CA THR A 31 5.08 10.40 4.84
C THR A 31 5.06 11.87 4.48
N ARG A 32 4.33 12.68 5.24
CA ARG A 32 4.20 14.12 5.00
C ARG A 32 5.23 14.94 5.77
N GLU A 33 5.37 14.67 7.05
CA GLU A 33 6.32 15.37 7.92
C GLU A 33 6.62 14.55 9.18
N ILE A 34 7.74 14.89 9.82
CA ILE A 34 8.16 14.29 11.09
C ILE A 34 8.20 15.39 12.13
N LEU A 35 7.47 15.20 13.22
CA LEU A 35 7.30 16.17 14.27
C LEU A 35 7.87 15.65 15.60
N ARG A 36 8.12 16.55 16.53
CA ARG A 36 8.38 16.19 17.93
C ARG A 36 7.05 15.95 18.63
N TRP A 37 7.07 15.07 19.61
CA TRP A 37 5.94 14.91 20.53
C TRP A 37 5.62 16.25 21.22
N THR A 38 4.36 16.63 21.24
CA THR A 38 3.88 17.87 21.88
C THR A 38 2.70 17.60 22.80
N GLY A 39 2.41 16.35 23.09
CA GLY A 39 1.24 15.95 23.85
C GLY A 39 0.03 15.67 22.99
N CYS A 40 -0.96 15.01 23.56
CA CYS A 40 -2.27 14.78 22.96
C CYS A 40 -3.39 14.85 23.97
N ARG A 41 -4.63 14.93 23.50
CA ARG A 41 -5.84 14.73 24.30
C ARG A 41 -6.29 13.28 24.13
N PRO A 42 -6.35 12.48 25.19
CA PRO A 42 -6.84 11.10 25.10
C PRO A 42 -8.31 11.07 24.67
N VAL A 43 -8.69 10.05 23.93
CA VAL A 43 -10.07 9.81 23.51
C VAL A 43 -10.58 8.56 24.22
N PRO A 44 -11.71 8.61 24.95
CA PRO A 44 -12.24 7.46 25.65
C PRO A 44 -12.72 6.35 24.72
N LYS A 45 -12.60 5.09 25.17
CA LYS A 45 -13.12 3.90 24.50
C LYS A 45 -12.50 3.61 23.11
N THR A 46 -11.23 3.91 22.96
CA THR A 46 -10.47 3.58 21.72
C THR A 46 -9.55 2.39 21.95
N SER A 47 -8.93 1.90 20.85
CA SER A 47 -7.88 0.88 20.93
C SER A 47 -6.72 1.37 21.83
N PRO A 48 -6.06 0.49 22.59
CA PRO A 48 -4.88 0.86 23.38
C PRO A 48 -3.76 1.53 22.56
N ALA A 49 -3.66 1.18 21.30
CA ALA A 49 -2.68 1.79 20.38
C ALA A 49 -3.04 3.23 19.98
N PHE A 50 -4.30 3.61 20.11
CA PHE A 50 -4.76 4.98 19.81
C PHE A 50 -4.56 5.86 21.05
N VAL A 51 -3.50 6.67 21.06
CA VAL A 51 -3.12 7.47 22.24
C VAL A 51 -3.96 8.73 22.42
N GLY A 52 -4.54 9.25 21.35
CA GLY A 52 -5.37 10.46 21.43
C GLY A 52 -5.31 11.32 20.16
N ILE A 53 -5.64 12.58 20.29
CA ILE A 53 -5.64 13.56 19.20
C ILE A 53 -4.76 14.75 19.60
N THR A 54 -3.87 15.14 18.70
CA THR A 54 -3.13 16.41 18.77
C THR A 54 -3.60 17.39 17.71
N THR A 55 -3.10 18.62 17.74
CA THR A 55 -3.39 19.62 16.72
C THR A 55 -2.09 20.04 16.04
N VAL A 56 -2.03 19.85 14.72
CA VAL A 56 -0.90 20.24 13.89
C VAL A 56 -1.37 21.28 12.88
N ARG A 57 -0.81 22.49 12.94
CA ARG A 57 -1.18 23.60 12.03
C ARG A 57 -2.68 23.88 11.97
N GLY A 58 -3.39 23.74 13.10
CA GLY A 58 -4.83 23.96 13.19
C GLY A 58 -5.70 22.78 12.75
N VAL A 59 -5.10 21.65 12.32
CA VAL A 59 -5.81 20.44 11.93
C VAL A 59 -5.67 19.39 13.03
N ALA A 60 -6.78 18.74 13.37
CA ALA A 60 -6.77 17.61 14.30
C ALA A 60 -6.04 16.41 13.67
N LEU A 61 -5.08 15.86 14.40
CA LEU A 61 -4.28 14.71 14.00
C LEU A 61 -4.46 13.60 15.02
N PRO A 62 -5.13 12.48 14.67
CA PRO A 62 -5.17 11.28 15.48
C PRO A 62 -3.77 10.67 15.62
N LEU A 63 -3.45 10.12 16.79
CA LEU A 63 -2.14 9.55 17.09
C LEU A 63 -2.25 8.07 17.45
N VAL A 64 -1.44 7.26 16.79
CA VAL A 64 -1.30 5.82 16.99
C VAL A 64 0.12 5.51 17.45
N ASP A 65 0.27 4.85 18.58
CA ASP A 65 1.55 4.33 19.02
C ASP A 65 1.82 2.98 18.34
N LEU A 66 2.75 2.98 17.39
CA LEU A 66 3.10 1.77 16.65
C LEU A 66 3.72 0.69 17.51
N ARG A 67 4.35 1.05 18.64
CA ARG A 67 4.89 0.07 19.60
C ARG A 67 3.75 -0.73 20.23
N LEU A 68 2.71 -0.04 20.70
CA LEU A 68 1.51 -0.68 21.25
C LEU A 68 0.74 -1.46 20.18
N PHE A 69 0.67 -0.93 18.95
CA PHE A 69 -0.01 -1.58 17.84
C PHE A 69 0.66 -2.90 17.44
N LEU A 70 1.98 -2.90 17.36
CA LEU A 70 2.77 -4.07 16.94
C LEU A 70 3.19 -4.96 18.12
N GLY A 71 2.87 -4.58 19.35
CA GLY A 71 3.25 -5.33 20.55
C GLY A 71 4.76 -5.30 20.85
N ILE A 72 5.43 -4.18 20.54
CA ILE A 72 6.88 -4.02 20.69
C ILE A 72 7.15 -3.25 21.97
N GLU A 73 8.06 -3.81 22.81
CA GLU A 73 8.53 -3.12 24.00
C GLU A 73 9.61 -2.08 23.63
N SER A 74 9.48 -0.89 24.17
CA SER A 74 10.48 0.17 24.07
C SER A 74 10.67 0.83 25.42
N PRO A 75 11.92 1.06 25.85
CA PRO A 75 12.21 1.80 27.07
C PRO A 75 12.02 3.30 26.94
N LEU A 76 11.80 3.81 25.71
CA LEU A 76 11.68 5.23 25.44
C LEU A 76 10.35 5.78 25.98
N PRO A 77 10.37 6.84 26.83
CA PRO A 77 9.16 7.51 27.26
C PRO A 77 8.39 8.10 26.08
N LEU A 78 7.07 8.18 26.21
CA LEU A 78 6.19 8.71 25.16
C LEU A 78 6.58 10.15 24.74
N GLU A 79 7.04 10.95 25.70
CA GLU A 79 7.45 12.34 25.53
C GLU A 79 8.68 12.51 24.63
N GLU A 80 9.47 11.48 24.49
CA GLU A 80 10.70 11.48 23.69
C GLU A 80 10.48 10.94 22.27
N THR A 81 9.29 10.37 21.98
CA THR A 81 8.96 9.82 20.68
C THR A 81 8.89 10.91 19.59
N LYS A 82 8.94 10.46 18.34
CA LYS A 82 8.65 11.27 17.16
C LYS A 82 7.26 10.94 16.64
N VAL A 83 6.63 11.96 16.07
CA VAL A 83 5.35 11.82 15.39
C VAL A 83 5.63 11.84 13.89
N MET A 84 5.48 10.70 13.25
CA MET A 84 5.56 10.59 11.80
C MET A 84 4.16 10.74 11.23
N VAL A 85 3.90 11.85 10.54
CA VAL A 85 2.60 12.15 9.93
C VAL A 85 2.51 11.41 8.61
N VAL A 86 1.53 10.53 8.51
CA VAL A 86 1.22 9.78 7.29
C VAL A 86 -0.15 10.19 6.76
N GLU A 87 -0.34 10.04 5.46
CA GLU A 87 -1.60 10.36 4.79
C GLU A 87 -2.01 9.23 3.85
N PHE A 88 -3.27 8.84 3.94
CA PHE A 88 -3.91 7.81 3.14
C PHE A 88 -5.35 8.17 2.84
N ASN A 89 -5.74 8.27 1.56
CA ASN A 89 -7.10 8.61 1.12
C ASN A 89 -7.69 9.80 1.89
N ASP A 90 -6.97 10.93 1.95
CA ASP A 90 -7.32 12.14 2.68
C ASP A 90 -7.39 11.98 4.22
N VAL A 91 -7.12 10.79 4.75
CA VAL A 91 -6.99 10.54 6.18
C VAL A 91 -5.57 10.77 6.63
N ARG A 92 -5.37 11.66 7.61
CA ARG A 92 -4.08 11.91 8.23
C ARG A 92 -4.02 11.28 9.61
N LEU A 93 -2.93 10.56 9.85
CA LEU A 93 -2.59 9.97 11.15
C LEU A 93 -1.16 10.33 11.54
N GLY A 94 -0.90 10.41 12.83
CA GLY A 94 0.45 10.49 13.37
C GLY A 94 0.84 9.15 13.97
N PHE A 95 1.87 8.52 13.45
CA PHE A 95 2.48 7.34 14.06
C PHE A 95 3.56 7.76 15.04
N LEU A 96 3.46 7.29 16.29
CA LEU A 96 4.51 7.47 17.27
C LEU A 96 5.56 6.40 17.08
N VAL A 97 6.79 6.85 16.90
CA VAL A 97 7.97 6.02 16.68
C VAL A 97 9.11 6.49 17.59
N ASP A 98 10.05 5.62 17.93
CA ASP A 98 11.14 5.98 18.86
C ASP A 98 12.13 6.95 18.20
N ALA A 99 12.59 6.61 17.00
CA ALA A 99 13.47 7.49 16.24
C ALA A 99 13.21 7.31 14.74
N VAL A 100 13.46 8.38 14.00
CA VAL A 100 13.48 8.33 12.54
C VAL A 100 14.93 8.48 12.11
N GLU A 101 15.40 7.57 11.29
CA GLU A 101 16.78 7.55 10.84
C GLU A 101 16.95 8.41 9.58
N ARG A 102 17.00 7.76 8.44
CA ARG A 102 17.21 8.41 7.15
C ARG A 102 16.33 7.80 6.08
N ILE A 103 16.20 8.50 4.97
CA ILE A 103 15.59 7.98 3.76
C ILE A 103 16.59 7.06 3.05
N HIS A 104 16.11 5.89 2.63
CA HIS A 104 16.86 4.95 1.82
C HIS A 104 16.21 4.77 0.47
N SER A 105 17.03 4.78 -0.56
CA SER A 105 16.62 4.31 -1.89
C SER A 105 16.72 2.79 -1.91
N VAL A 106 15.64 2.14 -2.32
CA VAL A 106 15.45 0.68 -2.32
C VAL A 106 15.21 0.22 -3.74
N SER A 107 15.82 -0.90 -4.11
CA SER A 107 15.60 -1.58 -5.37
C SER A 107 14.93 -2.95 -5.14
N ALA A 108 14.43 -3.56 -6.21
CA ALA A 108 13.84 -4.90 -6.15
C ALA A 108 14.76 -5.95 -5.49
N ASN A 109 16.08 -5.82 -5.71
CA ASN A 109 17.07 -6.75 -5.18
C ASN A 109 17.29 -6.59 -3.66
N ASP A 110 16.88 -5.48 -3.07
CA ASP A 110 17.01 -5.23 -1.64
C ASP A 110 15.84 -5.85 -0.84
N LEU A 111 14.79 -6.33 -1.53
CA LEU A 111 13.56 -6.83 -0.92
C LEU A 111 13.49 -8.36 -0.95
N ASP A 112 13.07 -8.92 0.16
CA ASP A 112 12.78 -10.34 0.32
C ASP A 112 11.28 -10.52 0.68
N SER A 113 10.51 -11.04 -0.26
CA SER A 113 9.08 -11.35 -0.08
C SER A 113 8.85 -12.78 0.42
N SER A 114 9.88 -13.63 0.48
CA SER A 114 9.72 -15.04 0.82
C SER A 114 9.20 -15.30 2.24
N LEU A 115 9.32 -14.32 3.13
CA LEU A 115 8.89 -14.40 4.52
C LEU A 115 7.54 -13.69 4.79
N THR A 116 7.01 -13.00 3.79
CA THR A 116 5.75 -12.25 3.95
C THR A 116 4.54 -13.19 4.05
N GLY A 117 3.60 -12.83 4.90
CA GLY A 117 2.34 -13.58 5.09
C GLY A 117 2.44 -14.88 5.91
N ILE A 118 3.63 -15.48 6.04
CA ILE A 118 3.79 -16.78 6.75
C ILE A 118 4.32 -16.58 8.17
N CYS A 119 5.29 -15.68 8.35
CA CYS A 119 6.02 -15.56 9.62
C CYS A 119 5.98 -14.16 10.25
N LEU A 120 5.65 -13.11 9.50
CA LEU A 120 5.84 -11.72 9.92
C LEU A 120 4.54 -10.98 10.26
N GLY A 121 3.40 -11.65 10.12
CA GLY A 121 2.07 -11.06 10.36
C GLY A 121 1.57 -10.19 9.19
N PRO A 122 0.30 -9.72 9.27
CA PRO A 122 -0.39 -9.06 8.16
C PRO A 122 0.09 -7.62 7.88
N TRP A 123 0.96 -7.08 8.75
CA TRP A 123 1.38 -5.68 8.70
C TRP A 123 2.72 -5.48 8.00
N VAL A 124 3.37 -6.54 7.49
CA VAL A 124 4.68 -6.48 6.86
C VAL A 124 4.58 -6.87 5.40
N LEU A 125 4.94 -5.94 4.51
CA LEU A 125 4.97 -6.15 3.07
C LEU A 125 6.23 -6.92 2.63
N TYR A 126 7.40 -6.46 3.11
CA TYR A 126 8.71 -6.99 2.70
C TYR A 126 9.72 -6.92 3.84
N VAL A 127 10.75 -7.73 3.73
CA VAL A 127 11.97 -7.61 4.52
C VAL A 127 13.06 -7.00 3.64
N MET A 128 13.60 -5.88 4.06
CA MET A 128 14.76 -5.25 3.42
C MET A 128 16.02 -5.61 4.21
N LYS A 129 17.03 -6.15 3.52
CA LYS A 129 18.34 -6.43 4.12
C LYS A 129 19.30 -5.27 3.85
N ARG A 130 19.72 -4.58 4.88
CA ARG A 130 20.65 -3.45 4.76
C ARG A 130 21.52 -3.26 5.99
N ASP A 131 22.80 -2.89 5.77
CA ASP A 131 23.76 -2.64 6.85
C ASP A 131 23.80 -3.78 7.90
N SER A 132 23.76 -5.05 7.43
CA SER A 132 23.75 -6.27 8.24
C SER A 132 22.55 -6.43 9.18
N ARG A 133 21.45 -5.68 8.95
CA ARG A 133 20.19 -5.82 9.69
C ARG A 133 19.00 -6.00 8.75
N ASN A 134 17.96 -6.62 9.29
CA ASN A 134 16.67 -6.72 8.62
C ASN A 134 15.84 -5.49 8.98
N ILE A 135 15.23 -4.87 7.98
CA ILE A 135 14.31 -3.75 8.14
C ILE A 135 12.95 -4.22 7.61
N LEU A 136 11.92 -4.13 8.43
CA LEU A 136 10.59 -4.58 8.07
C LEU A 136 9.82 -3.44 7.41
N LEU A 137 9.47 -3.61 6.15
CA LEU A 137 8.61 -2.67 5.45
C LEU A 137 7.17 -2.91 5.83
N LEU A 138 6.53 -1.90 6.42
CA LEU A 138 5.18 -1.99 6.93
C LEU A 138 4.12 -1.63 5.87
N ASP A 139 3.03 -2.40 5.88
CA ASP A 139 1.77 -2.03 5.25
C ASP A 139 1.07 -0.96 6.12
N TYR A 140 1.45 0.29 5.91
CA TYR A 140 0.88 1.39 6.68
C TYR A 140 -0.62 1.59 6.38
N GLU A 141 -1.08 1.24 5.18
CA GLU A 141 -2.50 1.35 4.79
C GLU A 141 -3.36 0.39 5.59
N ALA A 142 -2.90 -0.85 5.72
CA ALA A 142 -3.52 -1.83 6.60
C ALA A 142 -3.53 -1.37 8.07
N ILE A 143 -2.46 -0.72 8.53
CA ILE A 143 -2.38 -0.17 9.89
C ILE A 143 -3.37 0.98 10.07
N VAL A 144 -3.46 1.90 9.11
CA VAL A 144 -4.44 3.01 9.13
C VAL A 144 -5.87 2.48 9.20
N GLN A 145 -6.21 1.50 8.38
CA GLN A 145 -7.55 0.90 8.37
C GLN A 145 -7.87 0.18 9.68
N ALA A 146 -6.94 -0.58 10.23
CA ALA A 146 -7.13 -1.27 11.49
C ALA A 146 -7.31 -0.31 12.68
N THR A 147 -6.73 0.89 12.60
CA THR A 147 -6.81 1.89 13.66
C THR A 147 -7.93 2.91 13.45
N SER A 148 -8.49 2.99 12.25
CA SER A 148 -9.57 3.92 11.87
C SER A 148 -10.70 3.19 11.14
N PRO A 149 -11.52 2.38 11.85
CA PRO A 149 -12.59 1.58 11.25
C PRO A 149 -13.59 2.38 10.40
N SER A 150 -13.81 3.66 10.72
CA SER A 150 -14.70 4.54 9.96
C SER A 150 -14.24 4.78 8.51
N VAL A 151 -12.98 4.56 8.21
CA VAL A 151 -12.43 4.64 6.84
C VAL A 151 -12.74 3.36 6.07
N ALA A 152 -12.68 2.21 6.73
CA ALA A 152 -13.02 0.92 6.15
C ALA A 152 -14.52 0.83 5.79
N ASP A 153 -15.40 1.35 6.67
CA ASP A 153 -16.85 1.36 6.46
C ASP A 153 -17.30 2.28 5.31
N GLN A 154 -16.52 3.32 4.99
CA GLN A 154 -16.84 4.24 3.88
C GLN A 154 -16.50 3.67 2.49
N MET A 155 -15.69 2.61 2.42
CA MET A 155 -15.27 2.02 1.15
C MET A 155 -16.31 1.08 0.53
N LEU A 156 -17.32 0.62 1.27
CA LEU A 156 -18.29 -0.38 0.81
C LEU A 156 -19.72 0.05 1.13
N ASP A 157 -20.27 0.97 0.35
CA ASP A 157 -21.72 1.21 0.33
C ASP A 157 -22.40 0.09 -0.47
N GLU A 158 -23.03 -0.86 0.22
CA GLU A 158 -23.73 -2.00 -0.39
C GLU A 158 -24.84 -1.54 -1.34
N ASN A 159 -25.54 -0.45 -1.03
CA ASN A 159 -26.59 0.10 -1.88
C ASN A 159 -25.99 0.64 -3.19
N LEU A 160 -24.78 1.22 -3.10
CA LEU A 160 -24.07 1.72 -4.27
C LEU A 160 -23.61 0.56 -5.17
N LEU A 161 -23.05 -0.52 -4.59
CA LEU A 161 -22.66 -1.73 -5.32
C LEU A 161 -23.86 -2.37 -6.03
N GLU A 162 -24.99 -2.49 -5.33
CA GLU A 162 -26.22 -3.06 -5.91
C GLU A 162 -26.75 -2.20 -7.06
N SER A 163 -26.71 -0.87 -6.92
CA SER A 163 -27.10 0.06 -7.98
C SER A 163 -26.22 -0.01 -9.23
N TYR A 164 -24.94 -0.32 -9.08
CA TYR A 164 -24.03 -0.52 -10.21
C TYR A 164 -24.20 -1.91 -10.83
N ARG A 165 -24.44 -2.94 -10.02
CA ARG A 165 -24.71 -4.29 -10.52
C ARG A 165 -25.93 -4.34 -11.43
N GLU A 166 -26.98 -3.60 -11.10
CA GLU A 166 -28.18 -3.47 -11.93
C GLU A 166 -27.91 -2.77 -13.29
N LYS A 167 -26.85 -1.97 -13.37
CA LYS A 167 -26.45 -1.25 -14.59
C LYS A 167 -25.48 -2.02 -15.47
N LEU A 168 -24.90 -3.13 -14.98
CA LEU A 168 -24.03 -3.97 -15.77
C LEU A 168 -24.85 -4.73 -16.80
N GLU A 169 -24.66 -4.41 -18.08
CA GLU A 169 -25.27 -5.12 -19.20
C GLU A 169 -24.41 -6.33 -19.56
N GLY A 170 -24.97 -7.54 -19.51
CA GLY A 170 -24.32 -8.76 -19.96
C GLY A 170 -23.78 -9.66 -18.84
N ASP A 171 -23.22 -10.80 -19.25
CA ASP A 171 -22.64 -11.80 -18.34
C ASP A 171 -21.19 -11.41 -18.01
N VAL A 172 -21.01 -10.80 -16.84
CA VAL A 172 -19.70 -10.35 -16.35
C VAL A 172 -18.89 -11.46 -15.68
N SER A 173 -19.51 -12.63 -15.43
CA SER A 173 -18.87 -13.76 -14.73
C SER A 173 -17.66 -14.31 -15.50
N ARG A 174 -17.62 -14.14 -16.81
CA ARG A 174 -16.56 -14.64 -17.67
C ARG A 174 -15.34 -13.70 -17.80
N PHE A 175 -15.48 -12.46 -17.33
CA PHE A 175 -14.38 -11.50 -17.37
C PHE A 175 -13.25 -11.93 -16.45
N ARG A 176 -12.05 -11.94 -16.99
CA ARG A 176 -10.82 -12.26 -16.27
C ARG A 176 -10.09 -10.96 -15.91
N ILE A 177 -10.11 -10.63 -14.64
CA ILE A 177 -9.53 -9.40 -14.13
C ILE A 177 -8.22 -9.72 -13.41
N LEU A 178 -7.16 -8.97 -13.71
CA LEU A 178 -5.92 -8.97 -12.94
C LEU A 178 -5.88 -7.73 -12.07
N VAL A 179 -5.68 -7.91 -10.77
CA VAL A 179 -5.47 -6.84 -9.79
C VAL A 179 -4.01 -6.86 -9.36
N ALA A 180 -3.31 -5.74 -9.48
CA ALA A 180 -1.94 -5.59 -9.02
C ALA A 180 -1.85 -4.49 -7.96
N ASP A 181 -1.40 -4.86 -6.77
CA ASP A 181 -1.28 -3.96 -5.61
C ASP A 181 -0.32 -4.59 -4.61
N ASP A 182 0.52 -3.82 -3.93
CA ASP A 182 1.46 -4.37 -2.96
C ASP A 182 0.85 -4.58 -1.57
N SER A 183 -0.28 -3.93 -1.26
CA SER A 183 -1.02 -4.15 -0.02
C SER A 183 -1.88 -5.42 -0.07
N PRO A 184 -1.61 -6.45 0.76
CA PRO A 184 -2.45 -7.65 0.83
C PRO A 184 -3.90 -7.34 1.17
N LEU A 185 -4.11 -6.31 2.01
CA LEU A 185 -5.44 -5.92 2.44
C LEU A 185 -6.24 -5.28 1.30
N LEU A 186 -5.65 -4.35 0.54
CA LEU A 186 -6.33 -3.73 -0.61
C LEU A 186 -6.61 -4.75 -1.70
N ARG A 187 -5.68 -5.67 -1.98
CA ARG A 187 -5.93 -6.78 -2.92
C ARG A 187 -7.14 -7.61 -2.50
N GLN A 188 -7.22 -7.99 -1.20
CA GLN A 188 -8.34 -8.76 -0.69
C GLN A 188 -9.66 -7.98 -0.81
N GLN A 189 -9.66 -6.71 -0.46
CA GLN A 189 -10.85 -5.85 -0.56
C GLN A 189 -11.32 -5.70 -2.00
N LEU A 190 -10.41 -5.43 -2.95
CA LEU A 190 -10.75 -5.35 -4.37
C LEU A 190 -11.30 -6.68 -4.90
N GLN A 191 -10.68 -7.80 -4.50
CA GLN A 191 -11.16 -9.13 -4.87
C GLN A 191 -12.58 -9.38 -4.32
N ASP A 192 -12.84 -9.03 -3.06
CA ASP A 192 -14.15 -9.18 -2.42
C ASP A 192 -15.21 -8.30 -3.10
N VAL A 193 -14.88 -7.04 -3.41
CA VAL A 193 -15.79 -6.11 -4.10
C VAL A 193 -16.12 -6.62 -5.50
N LEU A 194 -15.13 -7.03 -6.27
CA LEU A 194 -15.31 -7.55 -7.62
C LEU A 194 -16.13 -8.83 -7.61
N ALA A 195 -15.84 -9.77 -6.69
CA ALA A 195 -16.62 -11.01 -6.53
C ALA A 195 -18.10 -10.72 -6.17
N ARG A 196 -18.35 -9.80 -5.25
CA ARG A 196 -19.71 -9.33 -4.88
C ARG A 196 -20.42 -8.62 -6.05
N SER A 197 -19.66 -8.01 -6.95
CA SER A 197 -20.19 -7.39 -8.18
C SER A 197 -20.48 -8.40 -9.31
N GLY A 198 -20.15 -9.70 -9.11
CA GLY A 198 -20.43 -10.76 -10.07
C GLY A 198 -19.26 -11.20 -10.95
N PHE A 199 -18.05 -10.68 -10.70
CA PHE A 199 -16.84 -11.13 -11.41
C PHE A 199 -16.25 -12.36 -10.70
N GLU A 200 -16.23 -13.50 -11.40
CA GLU A 200 -15.81 -14.79 -10.80
C GLU A 200 -14.31 -15.08 -10.99
N HIS A 201 -13.68 -14.42 -11.96
CA HIS A 201 -12.28 -14.70 -12.33
C HIS A 201 -11.37 -13.50 -12.03
N VAL A 202 -11.11 -13.28 -10.74
CA VAL A 202 -10.20 -12.23 -10.27
C VAL A 202 -8.89 -12.87 -9.82
N HIS A 203 -7.79 -12.47 -10.47
CA HIS A 203 -6.44 -12.88 -10.15
C HIS A 203 -5.71 -11.70 -9.49
N CYS A 204 -4.80 -11.99 -8.57
CA CYS A 204 -4.03 -10.97 -7.87
C CYS A 204 -2.54 -11.15 -8.15
N ALA A 205 -1.84 -10.01 -8.26
CA ALA A 205 -0.39 -9.91 -8.32
C ALA A 205 0.10 -9.00 -7.19
N LEU A 206 1.25 -9.32 -6.62
CA LEU A 206 1.83 -8.58 -5.48
C LEU A 206 2.49 -7.26 -5.90
N ASP A 207 2.80 -7.12 -7.18
CA ASP A 207 3.43 -5.93 -7.76
C ASP A 207 3.43 -6.01 -9.30
N GLY A 208 3.99 -4.98 -9.93
CA GLY A 208 4.03 -4.88 -11.38
C GLY A 208 4.87 -5.96 -12.07
N VAL A 209 5.88 -6.52 -11.40
CA VAL A 209 6.69 -7.60 -12.00
C VAL A 209 5.87 -8.86 -12.12
N GLU A 210 5.21 -9.29 -11.04
CA GLU A 210 4.34 -10.46 -11.07
C GLU A 210 3.16 -10.27 -12.03
N ALA A 211 2.57 -9.07 -12.04
CA ALA A 211 1.51 -8.72 -12.99
C ALA A 211 1.98 -8.86 -14.44
N TYR A 212 3.18 -8.35 -14.75
CA TYR A 212 3.76 -8.48 -16.08
C TYR A 212 4.00 -9.96 -16.47
N GLU A 213 4.55 -10.77 -15.55
CA GLU A 213 4.77 -12.21 -15.78
C GLU A 213 3.46 -12.96 -16.09
N LEU A 214 2.39 -12.67 -15.31
CA LEU A 214 1.06 -13.26 -15.52
C LEU A 214 0.46 -12.83 -16.88
N LEU A 215 0.64 -11.57 -17.28
CA LEU A 215 0.13 -11.05 -18.55
C LEU A 215 0.91 -11.59 -19.77
N MET A 216 2.18 -11.95 -19.56
CA MET A 216 3.02 -12.56 -20.61
C MET A 216 2.88 -14.08 -20.68
N ASP A 217 2.28 -14.75 -19.71
CA ASP A 217 2.00 -16.18 -19.75
C ASP A 217 1.03 -16.52 -20.90
N GLU A 218 1.47 -17.36 -21.84
CA GLU A 218 0.67 -17.75 -23.00
C GLU A 218 -0.59 -18.55 -22.62
N GLY A 219 -0.58 -19.20 -21.46
CA GLY A 219 -1.71 -19.97 -20.92
C GLY A 219 -2.80 -19.11 -20.30
N GLN A 220 -2.55 -17.81 -20.09
CA GLN A 220 -3.48 -16.91 -19.44
C GLN A 220 -3.91 -15.75 -20.37
N ARG A 221 -5.15 -15.29 -20.16
CA ARG A 221 -5.66 -14.10 -20.83
C ARG A 221 -6.45 -13.31 -19.81
N PHE A 222 -6.31 -11.99 -19.87
CA PHE A 222 -7.04 -11.05 -19.02
C PHE A 222 -7.76 -10.04 -19.91
N ASP A 223 -8.94 -9.61 -19.46
CA ASP A 223 -9.79 -8.64 -20.13
C ASP A 223 -9.62 -7.24 -19.54
N LEU A 224 -9.12 -7.14 -18.33
CA LEU A 224 -8.89 -5.90 -17.58
C LEU A 224 -7.72 -6.07 -16.63
N LEU A 225 -6.87 -5.05 -16.55
CA LEU A 225 -5.90 -4.84 -15.49
C LEU A 225 -6.39 -3.70 -14.58
N ILE A 226 -6.43 -3.93 -13.28
CA ILE A 226 -6.60 -2.90 -12.24
C ILE A 226 -5.28 -2.84 -11.49
N THR A 227 -4.60 -1.69 -11.48
CA THR A 227 -3.27 -1.60 -10.87
C THR A 227 -3.11 -0.35 -10.03
N ASP A 228 -2.49 -0.50 -8.84
CA ASP A 228 -1.97 0.64 -8.11
C ASP A 228 -0.81 1.26 -8.90
N ILE A 229 -0.62 2.57 -8.71
CA ILE A 229 0.51 3.29 -9.29
C ILE A 229 1.78 2.99 -8.51
N GLU A 230 1.71 2.96 -7.18
CA GLU A 230 2.88 2.92 -6.31
C GLU A 230 3.17 1.52 -5.77
N MET A 231 3.78 0.69 -6.59
CA MET A 231 4.22 -0.64 -6.20
C MET A 231 5.74 -0.77 -6.22
N PRO A 232 6.33 -1.62 -5.35
CA PRO A 232 7.74 -1.95 -5.41
C PRO A 232 8.10 -2.74 -6.69
N ARG A 233 9.37 -2.85 -6.99
CA ARG A 233 9.96 -3.53 -8.13
C ARG A 233 9.57 -2.92 -9.49
N LEU A 234 8.30 -2.84 -9.81
CA LEU A 234 7.76 -2.23 -11.02
C LEU A 234 6.47 -1.49 -10.69
N ASP A 235 6.48 -0.16 -10.79
CA ASP A 235 5.30 0.68 -10.58
C ASP A 235 4.26 0.53 -11.70
N GLY A 236 2.99 0.89 -11.39
CA GLY A 236 1.89 0.71 -12.33
C GLY A 236 2.05 1.47 -13.64
N LEU A 237 2.62 2.67 -13.63
CA LEU A 237 2.84 3.44 -14.86
C LEU A 237 3.91 2.78 -15.74
N SER A 238 5.02 2.34 -15.14
CA SER A 238 6.08 1.61 -15.83
C SER A 238 5.59 0.27 -16.36
N LEU A 239 4.70 -0.42 -15.62
CA LEU A 239 4.03 -1.62 -16.08
C LEU A 239 3.24 -1.33 -17.36
N ILE A 240 2.40 -0.29 -17.38
CA ILE A 240 1.61 0.07 -18.56
C ILE A 240 2.52 0.41 -19.74
N GLU A 241 3.59 1.18 -19.54
CA GLU A 241 4.56 1.49 -20.60
C GLU A 241 5.14 0.22 -21.24
N LEU A 242 5.41 -0.83 -20.46
CA LEU A 242 5.86 -2.13 -20.97
C LEU A 242 4.73 -2.82 -21.74
N LEU A 243 3.53 -2.88 -21.19
CA LEU A 243 2.37 -3.55 -21.80
C LEU A 243 1.99 -2.92 -23.15
N ARG A 244 2.11 -1.60 -23.30
CA ARG A 244 1.82 -0.90 -24.58
C ARG A 244 2.83 -1.20 -25.68
N LYS A 245 4.04 -1.69 -25.33
CA LYS A 245 5.07 -2.12 -26.30
C LYS A 245 4.88 -3.56 -26.78
N GLU A 246 4.09 -4.34 -26.07
CA GLU A 246 3.86 -5.75 -26.39
C GLU A 246 2.58 -5.92 -27.22
N PRO A 247 2.63 -6.51 -28.43
CA PRO A 247 1.47 -6.66 -29.32
C PRO A 247 0.28 -7.36 -28.67
N ARG A 248 0.52 -8.21 -27.69
CA ARG A 248 -0.49 -9.01 -26.99
C ARG A 248 -1.30 -8.20 -26.00
N THR A 249 -0.71 -7.20 -25.39
CA THR A 249 -1.29 -6.42 -24.28
C THR A 249 -1.45 -4.95 -24.58
N GLN A 250 -1.01 -4.48 -25.76
CA GLN A 250 -1.07 -3.07 -26.14
C GLN A 250 -2.48 -2.44 -26.06
N SER A 251 -3.53 -3.27 -26.25
CA SER A 251 -4.92 -2.83 -26.22
C SER A 251 -5.65 -3.28 -24.94
N LEU A 252 -4.95 -3.87 -23.96
CA LEU A 252 -5.56 -4.30 -22.71
C LEU A 252 -6.11 -3.07 -21.98
N PRO A 253 -7.40 -3.04 -21.62
CA PRO A 253 -7.95 -2.01 -20.75
C PRO A 253 -7.25 -2.00 -19.39
N VAL A 254 -6.94 -0.79 -18.90
CA VAL A 254 -6.27 -0.63 -17.61
C VAL A 254 -7.00 0.43 -16.78
N ILE A 255 -7.28 0.10 -15.55
CA ILE A 255 -7.70 1.05 -14.51
C ILE A 255 -6.51 1.29 -13.60
N LEU A 256 -6.06 2.53 -13.55
CA LEU A 256 -5.06 2.99 -12.59
C LEU A 256 -5.76 3.61 -11.38
N TYR A 257 -5.29 3.27 -10.21
CA TYR A 257 -5.67 3.96 -8.98
C TYR A 257 -4.43 4.29 -8.15
N SER A 258 -4.56 5.22 -7.23
CA SER A 258 -3.50 5.57 -6.28
C SER A 258 -4.12 6.11 -5.01
N SER A 259 -3.53 5.75 -3.90
CA SER A 259 -3.85 6.33 -2.59
C SER A 259 -3.34 7.77 -2.42
N ILE A 260 -2.54 8.27 -3.39
CA ILE A 260 -1.97 9.63 -3.37
C ILE A 260 -2.26 10.35 -4.68
N MET A 261 -2.92 11.49 -4.57
CA MET A 261 -3.13 12.40 -5.71
C MET A 261 -1.93 13.32 -5.91
N VAL A 262 -1.05 13.01 -6.85
CA VAL A 262 0.04 13.87 -7.28
C VAL A 262 -0.19 14.29 -8.73
N GLN A 263 -0.28 15.61 -8.98
CA GLN A 263 -0.57 16.18 -10.29
C GLN A 263 0.38 15.67 -11.40
N GLY A 264 1.64 15.39 -11.06
CA GLY A 264 2.62 14.85 -12.01
C GLY A 264 2.34 13.42 -12.47
N LEU A 265 1.69 12.61 -11.64
CA LEU A 265 1.31 11.23 -11.97
C LEU A 265 0.12 11.21 -12.93
N LEU A 266 -0.86 12.10 -12.75
CA LEU A 266 -2.01 12.24 -13.65
C LEU A 266 -1.58 12.60 -15.06
N ASN A 267 -0.67 13.57 -15.21
CA ASN A 267 -0.17 13.98 -16.52
C ASN A 267 0.58 12.85 -17.27
N ARG A 268 1.23 11.94 -16.54
CA ARG A 268 1.92 10.78 -17.13
C ARG A 268 0.92 9.69 -17.49
N ALA A 269 -0.09 9.46 -16.66
CA ALA A 269 -1.15 8.49 -16.93
C ALA A 269 -1.96 8.84 -18.19
N ASP A 270 -2.30 10.13 -18.38
CA ASP A 270 -3.05 10.61 -19.55
C ASP A 270 -2.27 10.47 -20.87
N SER A 271 -0.97 10.22 -20.83
CA SER A 271 -0.10 10.05 -22.00
C SER A 271 0.09 8.58 -22.42
N LEU A 272 -0.42 7.61 -21.66
CA LEU A 272 -0.28 6.15 -21.84
C LEU A 272 -1.55 5.49 -22.33
#